data_c5f03b0793d26a37866570ba7dced3c8
#
_entry.id   c5f03b0793d26a37866570ba7dced3c8
#
_cell.length_a   1.000
_cell.length_b   1.000
_cell.length_c   1.000
_cell.angle_alpha   90.00
_cell.angle_beta   90.00
_cell.angle_gamma   90.00
#
_symmetry.space_group_name_H-M   'P 1'
#
loop_
_entity.id
_entity.type
_entity.pdbx_description
1 polymer ?
#
loop_
_entity_poly.entity_id
_entity_poly.type
_entity_poly.pdbx_seq_one_letter_code
_entity_poly.pdbx_strand_id
1 'polypeptide(L)'
;MEKRSFLKKLSSISLLGFIPNKIFNNPLEETDVEKPSSEDEFWKRIRSHYDLNDEFINLESGYYNIIPRPTMIKYKKLISKINYEGSFYMRNKLEIDESKITQNLSELVDCNPEELIITRNTTESLDLIISGYPWEKNDEAIFADHDYGSMKEMFIQVSKRYGIKNKIISIPIHPKSDDQIVELYEKQINSKTKLIMVCHMINITGQILPVKKICEMAANYGVEVMVDGAHAIGQFNLSIRDLNCDYYGSSLHKWLAAPLGTGLLYVKKKNIPKIWPLFAHGTKKLDNIKKLNHKGTHPVHSKLAIISAIEYQNWIGIKKKEKRLRFLKNYWINKVKRFKNVIINT
;
A
#
# COMPACT_ATOMS: atom_id res chain seq x y z
N MET A 1 11.43 -7.58 56.24
CA MET A 1 10.08 -7.37 55.67
C MET A 1 9.69 -8.66 54.95
N GLU A 2 8.65 -9.32 55.44
CA GLU A 2 8.35 -10.71 55.11
C GLU A 2 7.71 -10.88 53.75
N LYS A 3 8.16 -11.89 53.02
CA LYS A 3 7.59 -12.35 51.73
C LYS A 3 6.06 -12.54 51.74
N ARG A 4 5.46 -12.79 52.92
CA ARG A 4 4.01 -12.95 53.12
C ARG A 4 3.21 -11.65 52.96
N SER A 5 3.79 -10.49 53.25
CA SER A 5 3.15 -9.17 53.10
C SER A 5 3.08 -8.74 51.65
N PHE A 6 4.06 -9.14 50.82
CA PHE A 6 4.10 -8.87 49.41
C PHE A 6 3.05 -9.69 48.65
N LEU A 7 2.87 -10.96 49.00
CA LEU A 7 1.88 -11.83 48.35
C LEU A 7 0.43 -11.46 48.72
N LYS A 8 0.16 -10.91 49.89
CA LYS A 8 -1.18 -10.39 50.26
C LYS A 8 -1.54 -9.10 49.54
N LYS A 9 -0.58 -8.30 49.11
CA LYS A 9 -0.82 -7.11 48.26
C LYS A 9 -1.03 -7.46 46.78
N LEU A 10 -0.53 -8.60 46.31
CA LEU A 10 -0.78 -9.09 44.95
C LEU A 10 -2.20 -9.67 44.76
N SER A 11 -2.80 -10.24 45.81
CA SER A 11 -4.16 -10.82 45.75
C SER A 11 -5.28 -9.77 45.74
N SER A 12 -5.00 -8.52 46.10
CA SER A 12 -5.96 -7.41 46.05
C SER A 12 -5.95 -6.63 44.71
N ILE A 13 -5.04 -6.96 43.79
CA ILE A 13 -4.93 -6.31 42.46
C ILE A 13 -5.69 -7.11 41.39
N SER A 14 -6.18 -8.30 41.68
CA SER A 14 -6.89 -9.16 40.73
C SER A 14 -8.36 -8.78 40.48
N LEU A 15 -8.85 -7.65 40.99
CA LEU A 15 -10.23 -7.18 40.74
C LEU A 15 -10.35 -5.94 39.86
N LEU A 16 -9.26 -5.50 39.19
CA LEU A 16 -9.29 -4.41 38.18
C LEU A 16 -9.06 -4.92 36.76
N GLY A 17 -9.32 -6.20 36.50
CA GLY A 17 -9.05 -6.89 35.24
C GLY A 17 -10.21 -6.96 34.24
N PHE A 18 -11.28 -6.18 34.37
CA PHE A 18 -12.32 -6.06 33.36
C PHE A 18 -12.38 -4.61 32.84
N ILE A 19 -11.39 -4.20 32.05
CA ILE A 19 -11.64 -3.16 31.06
C ILE A 19 -12.37 -3.88 29.92
N PRO A 20 -13.68 -3.57 29.71
CA PRO A 20 -14.42 -4.23 28.66
C PRO A 20 -13.74 -3.94 27.32
N ASN A 21 -13.84 -4.89 26.40
CA ASN A 21 -13.42 -4.85 24.98
C ASN A 21 -14.07 -3.70 24.16
N LYS A 22 -14.40 -2.57 24.77
CA LYS A 22 -15.02 -1.38 24.16
C LYS A 22 -14.03 -0.43 23.44
N ILE A 23 -12.73 -0.79 23.34
CA ILE A 23 -11.74 0.07 22.67
C ILE A 23 -11.90 0.04 21.12
N PHE A 24 -12.65 -0.90 20.60
CA PHE A 24 -12.99 -1.01 19.17
C PHE A 24 -14.42 -0.53 18.85
N ASN A 25 -15.05 0.28 19.69
CA ASN A 25 -16.27 0.95 19.29
C ASN A 25 -15.98 1.82 18.07
N ASN A 26 -16.72 1.56 17.00
CA ASN A 26 -16.63 2.26 15.73
C ASN A 26 -16.77 3.77 16.00
N PRO A 27 -15.73 4.62 15.72
CA PRO A 27 -15.85 6.06 15.95
C PRO A 27 -16.82 6.74 14.99
N LEU A 28 -17.35 5.97 14.04
CA LEU A 28 -18.44 6.40 13.17
C LEU A 28 -19.80 6.36 13.90
N GLU A 29 -19.91 5.64 15.04
CA GLU A 29 -21.17 5.52 15.80
C GLU A 29 -21.56 6.78 16.59
N GLU A 30 -20.61 7.67 16.92
CA GLU A 30 -20.92 8.89 17.71
C GLU A 30 -21.31 10.11 16.84
N THR A 31 -21.08 10.08 15.52
CA THR A 31 -21.35 11.21 14.63
C THR A 31 -22.30 10.91 13.46
N ASP A 32 -22.73 9.65 13.29
CA ASP A 32 -23.39 9.16 12.06
C ASP A 32 -24.83 8.67 12.25
N VAL A 33 -25.63 9.33 13.06
CA VAL A 33 -27.03 8.93 13.30
C VAL A 33 -27.95 9.19 12.12
N GLU A 34 -27.62 10.12 11.22
CA GLU A 34 -28.45 10.44 10.06
C GLU A 34 -27.77 10.09 8.73
N LYS A 35 -28.48 9.35 7.87
CA LYS A 35 -28.04 9.15 6.48
C LYS A 35 -28.09 10.49 5.75
N PRO A 36 -27.01 10.89 5.03
CA PRO A 36 -27.03 12.12 4.24
C PRO A 36 -28.21 12.13 3.27
N SER A 37 -28.94 13.24 3.20
CA SER A 37 -30.12 13.40 2.36
C SER A 37 -29.79 13.48 0.87
N SER A 38 -28.54 13.83 0.55
CA SER A 38 -28.05 13.98 -0.82
C SER A 38 -26.56 13.58 -0.99
N GLU A 39 -26.11 13.39 -2.23
CA GLU A 39 -24.71 13.13 -2.54
C GLU A 39 -23.80 14.32 -2.15
N ASP A 40 -24.28 15.54 -2.33
CA ASP A 40 -23.51 16.75 -1.96
C ASP A 40 -23.33 16.87 -0.43
N GLU A 41 -24.36 16.56 0.35
CA GLU A 41 -24.28 16.53 1.80
C GLU A 41 -23.28 15.45 2.28
N PHE A 42 -23.30 14.28 1.66
CA PHE A 42 -22.34 13.23 1.95
C PHE A 42 -20.89 13.70 1.74
N TRP A 43 -20.59 14.37 0.61
CA TRP A 43 -19.22 14.85 0.35
C TRP A 43 -18.83 16.04 1.23
N LYS A 44 -19.78 16.91 1.62
CA LYS A 44 -19.53 17.93 2.65
C LYS A 44 -19.16 17.31 3.98
N ARG A 45 -19.85 16.25 4.38
CA ARG A 45 -19.56 15.49 5.60
C ARG A 45 -18.17 14.84 5.52
N ILE A 46 -17.81 14.17 4.39
CA ILE A 46 -16.45 13.66 4.19
C ILE A 46 -15.43 14.78 4.39
N ARG A 47 -15.64 15.94 3.76
CA ARG A 47 -14.72 17.09 3.89
C ARG A 47 -14.56 17.53 5.34
N SER A 48 -15.65 17.56 6.13
CA SER A 48 -15.60 17.96 7.53
C SER A 48 -14.81 17.02 8.43
N HIS A 49 -14.50 15.81 7.98
CA HIS A 49 -13.64 14.87 8.72
C HIS A 49 -12.14 15.19 8.59
N TYR A 50 -11.75 16.15 7.78
CA TYR A 50 -10.35 16.51 7.57
C TYR A 50 -10.04 17.88 8.18
N ASP A 51 -9.02 17.94 9.02
CA ASP A 51 -8.46 19.18 9.55
C ASP A 51 -7.55 19.78 8.48
N LEU A 52 -8.09 20.70 7.68
CA LEU A 52 -7.36 21.33 6.58
C LEU A 52 -6.66 22.59 7.10
N ASN A 53 -5.48 22.88 6.54
CA ASN A 53 -4.80 24.13 6.80
C ASN A 53 -5.47 25.28 6.04
N ASP A 54 -5.67 26.42 6.70
CA ASP A 54 -6.34 27.59 6.11
C ASP A 54 -5.36 28.51 5.34
N GLU A 55 -4.04 28.35 5.55
CA GLU A 55 -3.00 29.19 4.93
C GLU A 55 -2.66 28.77 3.50
N PHE A 56 -2.94 27.50 3.12
CA PHE A 56 -2.69 26.97 1.78
C PHE A 56 -3.66 25.88 1.37
N ILE A 57 -3.79 25.68 0.07
CA ILE A 57 -4.56 24.60 -0.52
C ILE A 57 -3.62 23.43 -0.85
N ASN A 58 -3.75 22.32 -0.12
CA ASN A 58 -2.99 21.10 -0.42
C ASN A 58 -3.57 20.39 -1.65
N LEU A 59 -2.80 20.36 -2.73
CA LEU A 59 -3.13 19.64 -3.97
C LEU A 59 -2.28 18.38 -4.15
N GLU A 60 -1.41 18.02 -3.19
CA GLU A 60 -0.44 16.93 -3.31
C GLU A 60 -0.73 15.74 -2.39
N SER A 61 -2.02 15.36 -2.25
CA SER A 61 -2.41 14.17 -1.48
C SER A 61 -1.84 12.86 -2.02
N GLY A 62 -1.35 12.86 -3.27
CA GLY A 62 -0.65 11.72 -3.86
C GLY A 62 0.74 11.45 -3.31
N TYR A 63 1.41 12.46 -2.71
CA TYR A 63 2.66 12.26 -1.99
C TYR A 63 2.39 11.72 -0.59
N TYR A 64 1.58 12.44 0.18
CA TYR A 64 1.14 12.09 1.53
C TYR A 64 -0.26 12.65 1.77
N ASN A 65 -1.20 11.78 2.18
CA ASN A 65 -2.56 12.23 2.42
C ASN A 65 -2.78 12.58 3.90
N ILE A 66 -3.59 13.63 4.13
CA ILE A 66 -4.07 13.98 5.46
C ILE A 66 -4.96 12.86 5.97
N ILE A 67 -4.75 12.43 7.21
CA ILE A 67 -5.55 11.38 7.85
C ILE A 67 -6.87 11.98 8.33
N PRO A 68 -8.04 11.37 8.04
CA PRO A 68 -9.31 11.84 8.56
C PRO A 68 -9.38 11.71 10.08
N ARG A 69 -10.08 12.63 10.76
CA ARG A 69 -10.19 12.67 12.23
C ARG A 69 -10.58 11.34 12.87
N PRO A 70 -11.53 10.54 12.35
CA PRO A 70 -11.84 9.23 12.94
C PRO A 70 -10.61 8.31 13.00
N THR A 71 -9.82 8.23 11.94
CA THR A 71 -8.57 7.47 11.90
C THR A 71 -7.52 8.10 12.83
N MET A 72 -7.39 9.43 12.85
CA MET A 72 -6.42 10.14 13.70
C MET A 72 -6.68 9.91 15.18
N ILE A 73 -7.94 9.93 15.62
CA ILE A 73 -8.33 9.67 17.01
C ILE A 73 -7.91 8.25 17.42
N LYS A 74 -8.20 7.24 16.60
CA LYS A 74 -7.77 5.86 16.86
C LYS A 74 -6.25 5.72 16.86
N TYR A 75 -5.56 6.39 15.94
CA TYR A 75 -4.11 6.38 15.86
C TYR A 75 -3.46 6.96 17.12
N LYS A 76 -3.94 8.10 17.63
CA LYS A 76 -3.46 8.67 18.90
C LYS A 76 -3.68 7.73 20.09
N LYS A 77 -4.84 7.07 20.16
CA LYS A 77 -5.12 6.06 21.21
C LYS A 77 -4.14 4.87 21.13
N LEU A 78 -3.78 4.43 19.93
CA LEU A 78 -2.81 3.35 19.72
C LEU A 78 -1.40 3.76 20.17
N ILE A 79 -0.96 4.99 19.89
CA ILE A 79 0.32 5.51 20.41
C ILE A 79 0.35 5.43 21.92
N SER A 80 -0.67 5.93 22.60
CA SER A 80 -0.78 5.90 24.07
C SER A 80 -0.82 4.47 24.60
N LYS A 81 -1.59 3.57 23.96
CA LYS A 81 -1.69 2.15 24.35
C LYS A 81 -0.34 1.46 24.26
N ILE A 82 0.38 1.60 23.15
CA ILE A 82 1.69 0.95 22.97
C ILE A 82 2.71 1.47 23.99
N ASN A 83 2.71 2.78 24.26
CA ASN A 83 3.57 3.36 25.28
C ASN A 83 3.22 2.84 26.70
N TYR A 84 1.95 2.63 27.00
CA TYR A 84 1.51 2.13 28.30
C TYR A 84 1.79 0.63 28.50
N GLU A 85 1.50 -0.19 27.50
CA GLU A 85 1.68 -1.65 27.58
C GLU A 85 3.13 -2.10 27.31
N GLY A 86 3.91 -1.32 26.55
CA GLY A 86 5.34 -1.54 26.30
C GLY A 86 5.68 -2.93 25.77
N SER A 87 6.69 -3.55 26.37
CA SER A 87 7.17 -4.89 25.95
C SER A 87 6.12 -5.99 26.11
N PHE A 88 5.16 -5.84 27.01
CA PHE A 88 4.08 -6.81 27.17
C PHE A 88 3.24 -6.91 25.91
N TYR A 89 2.84 -5.77 25.33
CA TYR A 89 2.10 -5.73 24.07
C TYR A 89 2.91 -6.36 22.95
N MET A 90 4.16 -5.94 22.81
CA MET A 90 5.06 -6.40 21.73
C MET A 90 5.24 -7.92 21.71
N ARG A 91 5.28 -8.55 22.91
CA ARG A 91 5.52 -9.99 23.03
C ARG A 91 4.25 -10.84 22.97
N ASN A 92 3.11 -10.32 23.42
CA ASN A 92 1.93 -11.13 23.65
C ASN A 92 0.73 -10.80 22.73
N LYS A 93 0.68 -9.59 22.16
CA LYS A 93 -0.49 -9.11 21.40
C LYS A 93 -0.19 -8.72 19.96
N LEU A 94 1.00 -8.22 19.68
CA LEU A 94 1.35 -7.65 18.40
C LEU A 94 1.12 -8.62 17.22
N GLU A 95 1.57 -9.87 17.32
CA GLU A 95 1.45 -10.84 16.23
C GLU A 95 -0.02 -11.16 15.92
N ILE A 96 -0.89 -11.21 16.93
CA ILE A 96 -2.32 -11.43 16.75
C ILE A 96 -2.95 -10.24 16.02
N ASP A 97 -2.62 -9.03 16.45
CA ASP A 97 -3.18 -7.82 15.83
C ASP A 97 -2.63 -7.61 14.41
N GLU A 98 -1.35 -7.89 14.15
CA GLU A 98 -0.79 -7.88 12.79
C GLU A 98 -1.46 -8.90 11.85
N SER A 99 -1.80 -10.08 12.35
CA SER A 99 -2.52 -11.08 11.56
C SER A 99 -3.91 -10.59 11.14
N LYS A 100 -4.61 -9.89 12.04
CA LYS A 100 -5.91 -9.27 11.71
C LYS A 100 -5.76 -8.17 10.65
N ILE A 101 -4.72 -7.33 10.76
CA ILE A 101 -4.47 -6.28 9.76
C ILE A 101 -4.17 -6.91 8.40
N THR A 102 -3.32 -7.94 8.37
CA THR A 102 -2.99 -8.67 7.14
C THR A 102 -4.24 -9.27 6.49
N GLN A 103 -5.13 -9.87 7.30
CA GLN A 103 -6.41 -10.40 6.83
C GLN A 103 -7.28 -9.30 6.21
N ASN A 104 -7.49 -8.17 6.90
CA ASN A 104 -8.28 -7.04 6.38
C ASN A 104 -7.67 -6.42 5.12
N LEU A 105 -6.35 -6.33 5.04
CA LEU A 105 -5.65 -5.85 3.84
C LEU A 105 -5.83 -6.83 2.68
N SER A 106 -5.70 -8.15 2.92
CA SER A 106 -5.86 -9.16 1.88
C SER A 106 -7.28 -9.17 1.29
N GLU A 107 -8.28 -8.94 2.13
CA GLU A 107 -9.68 -8.77 1.68
C GLU A 107 -9.86 -7.48 0.86
N LEU A 108 -9.24 -6.36 1.30
CA LEU A 108 -9.32 -5.07 0.58
C LEU A 108 -8.74 -5.15 -0.83
N VAL A 109 -7.67 -5.92 -1.04
CA VAL A 109 -6.96 -6.00 -2.32
C VAL A 109 -7.18 -7.32 -3.06
N ASP A 110 -8.04 -8.19 -2.53
CA ASP A 110 -8.38 -9.53 -3.06
C ASP A 110 -7.13 -10.38 -3.35
N CYS A 111 -6.45 -10.81 -2.28
CA CYS A 111 -5.34 -11.76 -2.35
C CYS A 111 -5.35 -12.72 -1.16
N ASN A 112 -4.41 -13.70 -1.14
CA ASN A 112 -4.26 -14.59 -0.01
C ASN A 112 -3.43 -13.89 1.10
N PRO A 113 -3.86 -13.88 2.36
CA PRO A 113 -3.09 -13.30 3.46
C PRO A 113 -1.69 -13.92 3.66
N GLU A 114 -1.47 -15.16 3.24
CA GLU A 114 -0.14 -15.82 3.26
C GLU A 114 0.83 -15.26 2.20
N GLU A 115 0.34 -14.45 1.26
CA GLU A 115 1.10 -13.81 0.18
C GLU A 115 1.34 -12.33 0.44
N LEU A 116 0.96 -11.80 1.63
CA LEU A 116 0.99 -10.38 1.95
C LEU A 116 1.75 -10.09 3.24
N ILE A 117 2.57 -9.04 3.22
CA ILE A 117 3.19 -8.44 4.40
C ILE A 117 2.96 -6.93 4.45
N ILE A 118 3.02 -6.38 5.68
CA ILE A 118 2.93 -4.94 5.93
C ILE A 118 4.33 -4.35 5.87
N THR A 119 4.56 -3.43 4.96
CA THR A 119 5.80 -2.65 4.80
C THR A 119 5.61 -1.22 5.29
N ARG A 120 6.64 -0.37 5.15
CA ARG A 120 6.56 1.05 5.48
C ARG A 120 6.04 1.91 4.32
N ASN A 121 6.27 1.48 3.08
CA ASN A 121 5.90 2.19 1.86
C ASN A 121 6.16 1.33 0.62
N THR A 122 5.82 1.84 -0.56
CA THR A 122 6.09 1.18 -1.84
C THR A 122 7.57 0.98 -2.10
N THR A 123 8.40 1.96 -1.74
CA THR A 123 9.86 1.88 -1.97
C THR A 123 10.43 0.67 -1.25
N GLU A 124 10.15 0.49 0.05
CA GLU A 124 10.58 -0.72 0.77
C GLU A 124 10.03 -2.00 0.13
N SER A 125 8.75 -1.97 -0.30
CA SER A 125 8.11 -3.14 -0.90
C SER A 125 8.80 -3.60 -2.18
N LEU A 126 9.05 -2.67 -3.08
CA LEU A 126 9.62 -2.99 -4.39
C LEU A 126 11.14 -3.21 -4.31
N ASP A 127 11.84 -2.47 -3.43
CA ASP A 127 13.27 -2.69 -3.19
C ASP A 127 13.54 -4.07 -2.59
N LEU A 128 12.63 -4.59 -1.75
CA LEU A 128 12.70 -5.98 -1.28
C LEU A 128 12.71 -6.98 -2.44
N ILE A 129 11.91 -6.73 -3.47
CA ILE A 129 11.87 -7.59 -4.65
C ILE A 129 13.08 -7.35 -5.52
N ILE A 130 13.37 -6.10 -5.92
CA ILE A 130 14.46 -5.78 -6.85
C ILE A 130 15.81 -6.25 -6.30
N SER A 131 16.09 -5.99 -5.02
CA SER A 131 17.37 -6.38 -4.40
C SER A 131 17.43 -7.86 -4.03
N GLY A 132 16.28 -8.44 -3.68
CA GLY A 132 16.18 -9.84 -3.26
C GLY A 132 16.01 -10.83 -4.40
N TYR A 133 15.79 -10.37 -5.62
CA TYR A 133 15.66 -11.20 -6.81
C TYR A 133 16.98 -11.94 -7.10
N PRO A 134 16.96 -13.23 -7.50
CA PRO A 134 18.17 -14.02 -7.77
C PRO A 134 18.75 -13.67 -9.15
N TRP A 135 19.25 -12.45 -9.29
CA TRP A 135 19.82 -11.95 -10.53
C TRP A 135 21.10 -12.69 -10.93
N GLU A 136 21.18 -13.01 -12.21
CA GLU A 136 22.39 -13.50 -12.86
C GLU A 136 22.97 -12.45 -13.82
N LYS A 137 24.26 -12.55 -14.11
CA LYS A 137 24.91 -11.65 -15.07
C LYS A 137 24.25 -11.74 -16.44
N ASN A 138 23.95 -10.59 -17.04
CA ASN A 138 23.22 -10.41 -18.30
C ASN A 138 21.72 -10.72 -18.25
N ASP A 139 21.12 -10.99 -17.11
CA ASP A 139 19.66 -10.91 -16.97
C ASP A 139 19.16 -9.53 -17.34
N GLU A 140 17.91 -9.43 -17.75
CA GLU A 140 17.32 -8.17 -18.18
C GLU A 140 16.06 -7.82 -17.37
N ALA A 141 15.96 -6.54 -17.01
CA ALA A 141 14.78 -5.95 -16.41
C ALA A 141 14.20 -4.89 -17.37
N ILE A 142 12.86 -4.84 -17.51
CA ILE A 142 12.16 -3.85 -18.34
C ILE A 142 11.36 -2.95 -17.40
N PHE A 143 11.45 -1.64 -17.59
CA PHE A 143 10.65 -0.64 -16.89
C PHE A 143 10.48 0.63 -17.74
N ALA A 144 9.59 1.55 -17.33
CA ALA A 144 9.31 2.75 -18.12
C ALA A 144 10.11 3.97 -17.61
N ASP A 145 10.34 4.93 -18.50
CA ASP A 145 10.95 6.23 -18.20
C ASP A 145 10.12 7.06 -17.20
N HIS A 146 8.78 6.89 -17.22
CA HIS A 146 7.84 7.52 -16.29
C HIS A 146 7.71 6.82 -14.93
N ASP A 147 8.38 5.68 -14.74
CA ASP A 147 8.36 4.98 -13.44
C ASP A 147 9.07 5.80 -12.36
N TYR A 148 8.68 5.55 -11.12
CA TYR A 148 9.16 6.33 -9.98
C TYR A 148 10.68 6.30 -9.84
N GLY A 149 11.29 7.48 -9.64
CA GLY A 149 12.74 7.66 -9.66
C GLY A 149 13.50 6.69 -8.75
N SER A 150 13.03 6.49 -7.50
CA SER A 150 13.71 5.57 -6.56
C SER A 150 13.76 4.12 -7.07
N MET A 151 12.74 3.66 -7.80
CA MET A 151 12.74 2.31 -8.38
C MET A 151 13.75 2.20 -9.52
N LYS A 152 13.83 3.23 -10.37
CA LYS A 152 14.84 3.29 -11.44
C LYS A 152 16.25 3.28 -10.85
N GLU A 153 16.50 4.04 -9.78
CA GLU A 153 17.79 4.06 -9.07
C GLU A 153 18.12 2.67 -8.49
N MET A 154 17.11 1.95 -7.95
CA MET A 154 17.33 0.59 -7.44
C MET A 154 17.73 -0.38 -8.56
N PHE A 155 17.09 -0.32 -9.73
CA PHE A 155 17.50 -1.10 -10.90
C PHE A 155 18.91 -0.74 -11.39
N ILE A 156 19.30 0.53 -11.34
CA ILE A 156 20.67 0.97 -11.64
C ILE A 156 21.65 0.38 -10.64
N GLN A 157 21.30 0.36 -9.35
CA GLN A 157 22.13 -0.22 -8.30
C GLN A 157 22.36 -1.73 -8.52
N VAL A 158 21.30 -2.51 -8.75
CA VAL A 158 21.45 -3.96 -8.97
C VAL A 158 22.16 -4.26 -10.30
N SER A 159 21.98 -3.41 -11.32
CA SER A 159 22.75 -3.50 -12.57
C SER A 159 24.26 -3.39 -12.31
N LYS A 160 24.68 -2.43 -11.49
CA LYS A 160 26.09 -2.27 -11.10
C LYS A 160 26.61 -3.44 -10.24
N ARG A 161 25.76 -4.01 -9.39
CA ARG A 161 26.13 -5.10 -8.47
C ARG A 161 26.20 -6.46 -9.15
N TYR A 162 25.24 -6.77 -10.00
CA TYR A 162 25.05 -8.11 -10.56
C TYR A 162 25.27 -8.19 -12.07
N GLY A 163 25.46 -7.05 -12.75
CA GLY A 163 25.70 -7.00 -14.19
C GLY A 163 24.45 -7.28 -15.02
N ILE A 164 23.27 -6.98 -14.50
CA ILE A 164 22.04 -7.06 -15.27
C ILE A 164 21.92 -5.87 -16.23
N LYS A 165 21.05 -5.98 -17.23
CA LYS A 165 20.78 -4.94 -18.22
C LYS A 165 19.39 -4.36 -18.01
N ASN A 166 19.30 -3.04 -17.90
CA ASN A 166 18.05 -2.32 -17.81
C ASN A 166 17.57 -1.90 -19.20
N LYS A 167 16.34 -2.27 -19.55
CA LYS A 167 15.65 -1.83 -20.75
C LYS A 167 14.58 -0.83 -20.38
N ILE A 168 14.69 0.38 -20.89
CA ILE A 168 13.79 1.47 -20.57
C ILE A 168 12.89 1.72 -21.78
N ILE A 169 11.57 1.70 -21.57
CA ILE A 169 10.57 2.03 -22.58
C ILE A 169 9.96 3.39 -22.28
N SER A 170 9.43 4.04 -23.32
CA SER A 170 8.69 5.30 -23.17
C SER A 170 7.21 5.05 -23.38
N ILE A 171 6.40 5.36 -22.36
CA ILE A 171 4.94 5.22 -22.42
C ILE A 171 4.36 6.50 -23.02
N PRO A 172 3.58 6.44 -24.12
CA PRO A 172 2.95 7.62 -24.68
C PRO A 172 1.90 8.19 -23.71
N ILE A 173 1.88 9.51 -23.57
CA ILE A 173 0.90 10.20 -22.72
C ILE A 173 -0.53 9.97 -23.25
N HIS A 174 -0.69 9.91 -24.57
CA HIS A 174 -1.96 9.64 -25.25
C HIS A 174 -1.84 8.38 -26.10
N PRO A 175 -1.90 7.18 -25.52
CA PRO A 175 -1.87 5.94 -26.29
C PRO A 175 -3.14 5.78 -27.11
N LYS A 176 -3.04 5.15 -28.26
CA LYS A 176 -4.19 4.85 -29.12
C LYS A 176 -5.09 3.74 -28.54
N SER A 177 -4.49 2.84 -27.75
CA SER A 177 -5.17 1.74 -27.08
C SER A 177 -4.30 1.16 -25.96
N ASP A 178 -4.89 0.35 -25.09
CA ASP A 178 -4.14 -0.47 -24.12
C ASP A 178 -3.13 -1.38 -24.80
N ASP A 179 -3.50 -1.94 -25.95
CA ASP A 179 -2.67 -2.91 -26.69
C ASP A 179 -1.37 -2.24 -27.19
N GLN A 180 -1.42 -0.95 -27.57
CA GLN A 180 -0.20 -0.20 -27.88
C GLN A 180 0.78 -0.19 -26.71
N ILE A 181 0.27 -0.05 -25.47
CA ILE A 181 1.12 -0.06 -24.26
C ILE A 181 1.69 -1.46 -24.06
N VAL A 182 0.88 -2.50 -24.19
CA VAL A 182 1.30 -3.91 -24.05
C VAL A 182 2.43 -4.23 -25.04
N GLU A 183 2.25 -3.85 -26.31
CA GLU A 183 3.26 -4.06 -27.36
C GLU A 183 4.61 -3.38 -27.07
N LEU A 184 4.62 -2.23 -26.38
CA LEU A 184 5.88 -1.57 -26.01
C LEU A 184 6.71 -2.44 -25.06
N TYR A 185 6.07 -3.10 -24.10
CA TYR A 185 6.74 -4.06 -23.21
C TYR A 185 7.13 -5.33 -23.97
N GLU A 186 6.21 -5.90 -24.76
CA GLU A 186 6.41 -7.15 -25.47
C GLU A 186 7.62 -7.10 -26.43
N LYS A 187 7.77 -6.01 -27.19
CA LYS A 187 8.89 -5.79 -28.11
C LYS A 187 10.27 -5.81 -27.45
N GLN A 188 10.33 -5.62 -26.12
CA GLN A 188 11.60 -5.66 -25.39
C GLN A 188 11.92 -7.04 -24.81
N ILE A 189 10.97 -7.98 -24.81
CA ILE A 189 11.15 -9.30 -24.23
C ILE A 189 12.07 -10.17 -25.10
N ASN A 190 12.99 -10.86 -24.45
CA ASN A 190 13.79 -11.93 -25.06
C ASN A 190 14.15 -12.98 -23.98
N SER A 191 14.96 -14.00 -24.35
CA SER A 191 15.33 -15.11 -23.45
C SER A 191 16.08 -14.70 -22.17
N LYS A 192 16.59 -13.48 -22.08
CA LYS A 192 17.29 -12.93 -20.91
C LYS A 192 16.37 -12.10 -20.01
N THR A 193 15.19 -11.74 -20.46
CA THR A 193 14.24 -10.93 -19.70
C THR A 193 13.69 -11.76 -18.53
N LYS A 194 13.81 -11.23 -17.30
CA LYS A 194 13.38 -11.90 -16.07
C LYS A 194 12.23 -11.18 -15.37
N LEU A 195 12.26 -9.85 -15.36
CA LEU A 195 11.33 -9.05 -14.60
C LEU A 195 10.89 -7.82 -15.40
N ILE A 196 9.59 -7.59 -15.44
CA ILE A 196 8.98 -6.34 -15.89
C ILE A 196 8.47 -5.58 -14.66
N MET A 197 8.84 -4.31 -14.51
CA MET A 197 8.13 -3.41 -13.60
C MET A 197 7.13 -2.59 -14.38
N VAL A 198 5.91 -2.46 -13.84
CA VAL A 198 4.85 -1.64 -14.41
C VAL A 198 4.19 -0.81 -13.32
N CYS A 199 4.06 0.50 -13.54
CA CYS A 199 3.29 1.37 -12.67
C CYS A 199 1.79 1.15 -12.90
N HIS A 200 1.00 0.91 -11.83
CA HIS A 200 -0.44 0.73 -11.99
C HIS A 200 -1.14 2.06 -12.33
N MET A 201 -0.69 3.14 -11.66
CA MET A 201 -1.06 4.51 -12.01
C MET A 201 0.19 5.39 -11.97
N ILE A 202 0.54 5.99 -13.08
CA ILE A 202 1.71 6.87 -13.19
C ILE A 202 1.48 8.14 -12.37
N ASN A 203 2.36 8.44 -11.43
CA ASN A 203 2.19 9.58 -10.53
C ASN A 203 2.26 10.95 -11.22
N ILE A 204 2.98 11.05 -12.35
CA ILE A 204 3.17 12.31 -13.08
C ILE A 204 1.93 12.67 -13.91
N THR A 205 1.29 11.66 -14.53
CA THR A 205 0.20 11.86 -15.47
C THR A 205 -1.18 11.44 -14.96
N GLY A 206 -1.22 10.54 -13.94
CA GLY A 206 -2.45 9.89 -13.49
C GLY A 206 -2.96 8.80 -14.46
N GLN A 207 -2.18 8.43 -15.48
CA GLN A 207 -2.52 7.40 -16.42
C GLN A 207 -2.56 6.02 -15.73
N ILE A 208 -3.65 5.30 -15.89
CA ILE A 208 -3.81 3.92 -15.40
C ILE A 208 -3.37 2.98 -16.52
N LEU A 209 -2.35 2.18 -16.28
CA LEU A 209 -1.82 1.24 -17.27
C LEU A 209 -2.61 -0.08 -17.26
N PRO A 210 -2.64 -0.81 -18.40
CA PRO A 210 -3.37 -2.06 -18.56
C PRO A 210 -2.59 -3.25 -17.94
N VAL A 211 -2.38 -3.19 -16.59
CA VAL A 211 -1.53 -4.14 -15.85
C VAL A 211 -1.93 -5.58 -16.10
N LYS A 212 -3.24 -5.89 -16.10
CA LYS A 212 -3.72 -7.25 -16.35
C LYS A 212 -3.26 -7.79 -17.70
N LYS A 213 -3.44 -7.00 -18.78
CA LYS A 213 -2.99 -7.39 -20.12
C LYS A 213 -1.47 -7.57 -20.20
N ILE A 214 -0.71 -6.70 -19.50
CA ILE A 214 0.75 -6.83 -19.44
C ILE A 214 1.15 -8.10 -18.70
N CYS A 215 0.47 -8.47 -17.59
CA CYS A 215 0.71 -9.71 -16.88
C CYS A 215 0.38 -10.95 -17.74
N GLU A 216 -0.75 -10.91 -18.46
CA GLU A 216 -1.16 -11.99 -19.38
C GLU A 216 -0.14 -12.15 -20.51
N MET A 217 0.30 -11.06 -21.12
CA MET A 217 1.34 -11.06 -22.15
C MET A 217 2.66 -11.63 -21.62
N ALA A 218 3.17 -11.12 -20.50
CA ALA A 218 4.43 -11.53 -19.93
C ALA A 218 4.45 -13.03 -19.55
N ALA A 219 3.31 -13.56 -19.09
CA ALA A 219 3.16 -14.97 -18.74
C ALA A 219 3.41 -15.91 -19.95
N ASN A 220 3.07 -15.49 -21.17
CA ASN A 220 3.33 -16.28 -22.39
C ASN A 220 4.84 -16.44 -22.65
N TYR A 221 5.66 -15.55 -22.12
CA TYR A 221 7.13 -15.57 -22.25
C TYR A 221 7.82 -16.10 -20.98
N GLY A 222 7.06 -16.46 -19.93
CA GLY A 222 7.64 -16.89 -18.65
C GLY A 222 8.32 -15.75 -17.88
N VAL A 223 8.00 -14.48 -18.19
CA VAL A 223 8.56 -13.29 -17.55
C VAL A 223 7.66 -12.85 -16.40
N GLU A 224 8.26 -12.49 -15.27
CA GLU A 224 7.53 -12.07 -14.09
C GLU A 224 7.20 -10.58 -14.13
N VAL A 225 6.07 -10.21 -13.51
CA VAL A 225 5.60 -8.82 -13.45
C VAL A 225 5.54 -8.33 -12.02
N MET A 226 6.25 -7.24 -11.74
CA MET A 226 6.21 -6.47 -10.51
C MET A 226 5.43 -5.18 -10.74
N VAL A 227 4.41 -4.95 -9.90
CA VAL A 227 3.51 -3.80 -10.04
C VAL A 227 3.81 -2.75 -8.97
N ASP A 228 4.11 -1.54 -9.42
CA ASP A 228 4.11 -0.36 -8.56
C ASP A 228 2.68 0.18 -8.42
N GLY A 229 2.04 -0.22 -7.33
CA GLY A 229 0.68 0.18 -6.96
C GLY A 229 0.61 1.38 -6.02
N ALA A 230 1.67 2.20 -5.93
CA ALA A 230 1.76 3.30 -4.97
C ALA A 230 0.55 4.23 -4.97
N HIS A 231 -0.10 4.42 -6.12
CA HIS A 231 -1.23 5.32 -6.31
C HIS A 231 -2.57 4.61 -6.56
N ALA A 232 -2.65 3.28 -6.45
CA ALA A 232 -3.85 2.55 -6.84
C ALA A 232 -4.80 2.29 -5.65
N ILE A 233 -4.28 1.74 -4.54
CA ILE A 233 -5.11 1.34 -3.40
C ILE A 233 -5.79 2.55 -2.77
N GLY A 234 -7.12 2.49 -2.69
CA GLY A 234 -7.94 3.57 -2.16
C GLY A 234 -8.34 4.64 -3.19
N GLN A 235 -7.95 4.52 -4.47
CA GLN A 235 -8.44 5.37 -5.55
C GLN A 235 -9.54 4.71 -6.39
N PHE A 236 -9.31 3.47 -6.80
CA PHE A 236 -10.24 2.70 -7.61
C PHE A 236 -10.28 1.24 -7.15
N ASN A 237 -11.30 0.52 -7.60
CA ASN A 237 -11.43 -0.89 -7.28
C ASN A 237 -10.37 -1.71 -8.01
N LEU A 238 -9.65 -2.57 -7.28
CA LEU A 238 -8.67 -3.48 -7.85
C LEU A 238 -8.72 -4.84 -7.15
N SER A 239 -8.27 -5.87 -7.87
CA SER A 239 -8.08 -7.22 -7.35
C SER A 239 -6.70 -7.69 -7.78
N ILE A 240 -5.81 -7.95 -6.83
CA ILE A 240 -4.47 -8.49 -7.12
C ILE A 240 -4.60 -9.88 -7.77
N ARG A 241 -5.59 -10.66 -7.34
CA ARG A 241 -5.91 -11.95 -7.92
C ARG A 241 -6.26 -11.84 -9.41
N ASP A 242 -7.11 -10.87 -9.77
CA ASP A 242 -7.52 -10.65 -11.16
C ASP A 242 -6.37 -10.11 -12.02
N LEU A 243 -5.50 -9.25 -11.45
CA LEU A 243 -4.29 -8.77 -12.13
C LEU A 243 -3.31 -9.90 -12.46
N ASN A 244 -3.30 -10.95 -11.64
CA ASN A 244 -2.42 -12.11 -11.75
C ASN A 244 -0.92 -11.77 -11.82
N CYS A 245 -0.51 -10.65 -11.21
CA CYS A 245 0.90 -10.22 -11.14
C CYS A 245 1.69 -11.12 -10.18
N ASP A 246 3.02 -11.08 -10.31
CA ASP A 246 3.91 -11.87 -9.44
C ASP A 246 4.26 -11.12 -8.15
N TYR A 247 4.32 -9.78 -8.21
CA TYR A 247 4.62 -8.90 -7.09
C TYR A 247 3.77 -7.63 -7.16
N TYR A 248 3.35 -7.12 -6.01
CA TYR A 248 2.62 -5.86 -5.92
C TYR A 248 3.04 -5.07 -4.70
N GLY A 249 3.55 -3.86 -4.86
CA GLY A 249 3.90 -2.95 -3.77
C GLY A 249 3.01 -1.72 -3.73
N SER A 250 2.60 -1.28 -2.54
CA SER A 250 1.78 -0.06 -2.42
C SER A 250 2.05 0.70 -1.12
N SER A 251 1.80 2.01 -1.17
CA SER A 251 1.84 2.92 -0.02
C SER A 251 0.42 3.21 0.48
N LEU A 252 0.12 2.79 1.71
CA LEU A 252 -1.21 2.93 2.29
C LEU A 252 -1.46 4.34 2.85
N HIS A 253 -0.39 5.10 3.13
CA HIS A 253 -0.47 6.49 3.61
C HIS A 253 -0.82 7.51 2.51
N LYS A 254 -0.99 7.06 1.25
CA LYS A 254 -1.44 7.90 0.14
C LYS A 254 -2.96 7.90 0.09
N TRP A 255 -3.56 7.18 -0.82
CA TRP A 255 -5.00 7.28 -1.12
C TRP A 255 -5.91 6.50 -0.17
N LEU A 256 -5.39 5.50 0.56
CA LEU A 256 -6.12 4.86 1.66
C LEU A 256 -6.15 5.76 2.90
N ALA A 257 -5.27 6.77 2.98
CA ALA A 257 -5.12 7.68 4.12
C ALA A 257 -4.84 6.97 5.46
N ALA A 258 -4.05 5.91 5.43
CA ALA A 258 -3.45 5.32 6.63
C ALA A 258 -2.27 6.19 7.12
N PRO A 259 -1.81 6.06 8.37
CA PRO A 259 -0.66 6.82 8.87
C PRO A 259 0.62 6.62 8.07
N LEU A 260 1.50 7.62 8.09
CA LEU A 260 2.85 7.53 7.51
C LEU A 260 3.60 6.29 8.02
N GLY A 261 4.42 5.72 7.15
CA GLY A 261 5.14 4.49 7.45
C GLY A 261 4.27 3.23 7.36
N THR A 262 3.27 3.26 6.46
CA THR A 262 2.41 2.12 6.14
C THR A 262 2.40 1.84 4.65
N GLY A 263 2.63 0.58 4.31
CA GLY A 263 2.59 0.03 2.96
C GLY A 263 2.28 -1.45 3.00
N LEU A 264 2.21 -2.06 1.84
CA LEU A 264 2.09 -3.51 1.69
C LEU A 264 2.99 -4.02 0.57
N LEU A 265 3.39 -5.28 0.70
CA LEU A 265 3.99 -6.08 -0.35
C LEU A 265 3.22 -7.38 -0.49
N TYR A 266 2.74 -7.65 -1.69
CA TYR A 266 2.23 -8.96 -2.13
C TYR A 266 3.32 -9.68 -2.93
N VAL A 267 3.48 -10.97 -2.67
CA VAL A 267 4.35 -11.87 -3.43
C VAL A 267 3.59 -13.15 -3.73
N LYS A 268 3.43 -13.46 -5.00
CA LYS A 268 2.76 -14.71 -5.42
C LYS A 268 3.46 -15.93 -4.79
N LYS A 269 2.70 -16.83 -4.19
CA LYS A 269 3.20 -17.92 -3.33
C LYS A 269 4.37 -18.69 -3.92
N LYS A 270 4.31 -19.03 -5.22
CA LYS A 270 5.40 -19.75 -5.94
C LYS A 270 6.72 -19.00 -5.96
N ASN A 271 6.70 -17.67 -5.83
CA ASN A 271 7.89 -16.81 -5.94
C ASN A 271 8.51 -16.48 -4.56
N ILE A 272 7.79 -16.70 -3.46
CA ILE A 272 8.30 -16.43 -2.10
C ILE A 272 9.65 -17.10 -1.84
N PRO A 273 9.86 -18.41 -2.17
CA PRO A 273 11.11 -19.10 -1.82
C PRO A 273 12.36 -18.46 -2.37
N LYS A 274 12.32 -17.90 -3.58
CA LYS A 274 13.49 -17.38 -4.29
C LYS A 274 13.90 -15.96 -3.90
N ILE A 275 13.00 -15.17 -3.31
CA ILE A 275 13.32 -13.77 -2.94
C ILE A 275 14.13 -13.74 -1.65
N TRP A 276 15.31 -13.13 -1.71
CA TRP A 276 16.14 -12.87 -0.53
C TRP A 276 15.61 -11.71 0.29
N PRO A 277 15.60 -11.80 1.63
CA PRO A 277 15.22 -10.68 2.48
C PRO A 277 16.31 -9.59 2.50
N LEU A 278 15.93 -8.32 2.68
CA LEU A 278 16.88 -7.21 2.89
C LEU A 278 17.68 -7.39 4.19
N PHE A 279 17.03 -7.84 5.25
CA PHE A 279 17.65 -8.12 6.54
C PHE A 279 17.57 -9.62 6.82
N ALA A 280 18.69 -10.21 7.17
CA ALA A 280 18.77 -11.65 7.45
C ALA A 280 17.79 -12.07 8.54
N HIS A 281 17.08 -13.18 8.31
CA HIS A 281 16.14 -13.78 9.24
C HIS A 281 16.28 -15.30 9.22
N GLY A 282 17.09 -15.84 10.14
CA GLY A 282 17.48 -17.26 10.16
C GLY A 282 16.41 -18.26 10.59
N THR A 283 15.23 -17.81 11.09
CA THR A 283 14.25 -18.69 11.72
C THR A 283 13.01 -18.99 10.91
N LYS A 284 12.79 -18.31 9.79
CA LYS A 284 11.59 -18.50 8.96
C LYS A 284 11.88 -19.48 7.81
N LYS A 285 10.90 -20.36 7.52
CA LYS A 285 10.95 -21.24 6.34
C LYS A 285 11.05 -20.41 5.06
N LEU A 286 11.69 -20.94 4.04
CA LEU A 286 11.91 -20.25 2.77
C LEU A 286 10.61 -19.86 2.06
N ASP A 287 9.57 -20.67 2.20
CA ASP A 287 8.23 -20.47 1.61
C ASP A 287 7.32 -19.55 2.43
N ASN A 288 7.79 -19.07 3.60
CA ASN A 288 7.01 -18.17 4.44
C ASN A 288 7.35 -16.71 4.11
N ILE A 289 6.37 -15.95 3.64
CA ILE A 289 6.55 -14.54 3.28
C ILE A 289 7.04 -13.67 4.46
N LYS A 290 6.77 -14.07 5.71
CA LYS A 290 7.24 -13.35 6.91
C LYS A 290 8.77 -13.26 6.98
N LYS A 291 9.53 -14.08 6.22
CA LYS A 291 10.99 -13.90 6.08
C LYS A 291 11.38 -12.54 5.52
N LEU A 292 10.51 -11.95 4.69
CA LEU A 292 10.72 -10.64 4.07
C LEU A 292 10.29 -9.48 4.99
N ASN A 293 9.69 -9.76 6.15
CA ASN A 293 9.13 -8.73 7.04
C ASN A 293 10.03 -8.37 8.23
N HIS A 294 11.26 -8.93 8.30
CA HIS A 294 12.16 -8.59 9.41
C HIS A 294 12.71 -7.18 9.27
N LYS A 295 12.48 -6.34 10.28
CA LYS A 295 12.87 -4.91 10.29
C LYS A 295 13.53 -4.47 11.59
N GLY A 296 13.71 -5.41 12.57
CA GLY A 296 14.07 -5.05 13.92
C GLY A 296 12.94 -4.30 14.65
N THR A 297 13.27 -3.69 15.80
CA THR A 297 12.31 -2.89 16.56
C THR A 297 11.96 -1.61 15.82
N HIS A 298 10.67 -1.37 15.61
CA HIS A 298 10.17 -0.22 14.85
C HIS A 298 8.80 0.24 15.41
N PRO A 299 8.34 1.45 15.08
CA PRO A 299 7.01 1.95 15.45
C PRO A 299 5.92 1.02 14.91
N VAL A 300 5.06 0.50 15.81
CA VAL A 300 3.98 -0.44 15.43
C VAL A 300 2.59 0.20 15.39
N HIS A 301 2.41 1.32 16.11
CA HIS A 301 1.14 2.03 16.18
C HIS A 301 0.61 2.49 14.80
N SER A 302 1.50 2.87 13.86
CA SER A 302 1.10 3.25 12.51
C SER A 302 0.42 2.09 11.77
N LYS A 303 1.03 0.90 11.79
CA LYS A 303 0.45 -0.28 11.13
C LYS A 303 -0.85 -0.73 11.81
N LEU A 304 -0.97 -0.60 13.14
CA LEU A 304 -2.19 -0.96 13.86
C LEU A 304 -3.38 -0.07 13.45
N ALA A 305 -3.12 1.17 13.08
CA ALA A 305 -4.15 2.11 12.62
C ALA A 305 -4.63 1.87 11.17
N ILE A 306 -4.00 0.96 10.41
CA ILE A 306 -4.42 0.58 9.05
C ILE A 306 -5.88 0.08 9.05
N ILE A 307 -6.28 -0.70 10.06
CA ILE A 307 -7.67 -1.18 10.20
C ILE A 307 -8.65 -0.01 10.17
N SER A 308 -8.35 1.07 10.93
CA SER A 308 -9.21 2.25 10.96
C SER A 308 -9.30 2.97 9.61
N ALA A 309 -8.22 2.98 8.84
CA ALA A 309 -8.23 3.53 7.48
C ALA A 309 -9.06 2.66 6.52
N ILE A 310 -8.99 1.33 6.65
CA ILE A 310 -9.82 0.38 5.88
C ILE A 310 -11.30 0.56 6.23
N GLU A 311 -11.65 0.63 7.53
CA GLU A 311 -13.02 0.86 7.98
C GLU A 311 -13.58 2.17 7.41
N TYR A 312 -12.80 3.24 7.45
CA TYR A 312 -13.19 4.54 6.88
C TYR A 312 -13.37 4.47 5.36
N GLN A 313 -12.45 3.78 4.65
CA GLN A 313 -12.56 3.54 3.21
C GLN A 313 -13.82 2.74 2.87
N ASN A 314 -14.12 1.68 3.62
CA ASN A 314 -15.31 0.84 3.41
C ASN A 314 -16.61 1.61 3.68
N TRP A 315 -16.61 2.50 4.68
CA TRP A 315 -17.74 3.38 4.95
C TRP A 315 -18.03 4.34 3.78
N ILE A 316 -17.00 4.91 3.14
CA ILE A 316 -17.16 5.71 1.92
C ILE A 316 -17.64 4.84 0.76
N GLY A 317 -17.07 3.67 0.59
CA GLY A 317 -17.21 2.76 -0.54
C GLY A 317 -16.31 3.12 -1.72
N ILE A 318 -15.49 2.17 -2.17
CA ILE A 318 -14.48 2.41 -3.21
C ILE A 318 -15.09 2.90 -4.54
N LYS A 319 -16.19 2.29 -4.99
CA LYS A 319 -16.88 2.72 -6.23
C LYS A 319 -17.39 4.16 -6.15
N LYS A 320 -17.92 4.57 -4.99
CA LYS A 320 -18.40 5.94 -4.74
C LYS A 320 -17.24 6.93 -4.73
N LYS A 321 -16.13 6.57 -4.09
CA LYS A 321 -14.92 7.39 -4.06
C LYS A 321 -14.31 7.54 -5.45
N GLU A 322 -14.16 6.47 -6.21
CA GLU A 322 -13.68 6.50 -7.59
C GLU A 322 -14.54 7.40 -8.48
N LYS A 323 -15.88 7.25 -8.42
CA LYS A 323 -16.82 8.12 -9.15
C LYS A 323 -16.59 9.59 -8.81
N ARG A 324 -16.38 9.92 -7.52
CA ARG A 324 -16.11 11.30 -7.08
C ARG A 324 -14.77 11.82 -7.58
N LEU A 325 -13.71 11.01 -7.54
CA LEU A 325 -12.38 11.40 -8.04
C LEU A 325 -12.44 11.68 -9.56
N ARG A 326 -13.10 10.82 -10.33
CA ARG A 326 -13.31 11.02 -11.77
C ARG A 326 -14.17 12.27 -12.07
N PHE A 327 -15.20 12.50 -11.27
CA PHE A 327 -16.01 13.73 -11.36
C PHE A 327 -15.14 14.97 -11.13
N LEU A 328 -14.34 15.01 -10.05
CA LEU A 328 -13.49 16.15 -9.72
C LEU A 328 -12.44 16.41 -10.81
N LYS A 329 -11.80 15.36 -11.34
CA LYS A 329 -10.90 15.45 -12.48
C LYS A 329 -11.58 16.08 -13.69
N ASN A 330 -12.73 15.57 -14.09
CA ASN A 330 -13.46 16.06 -15.26
C ASN A 330 -14.02 17.48 -15.06
N TYR A 331 -14.38 17.84 -13.82
CA TYR A 331 -14.90 19.16 -13.49
C TYR A 331 -13.93 20.29 -13.84
N TRP A 332 -12.64 20.15 -13.46
CA TRP A 332 -11.64 21.17 -13.78
C TRP A 332 -11.19 21.06 -15.24
N ILE A 333 -10.97 19.85 -15.77
CA ILE A 333 -10.59 19.63 -17.16
C ILE A 333 -11.58 20.31 -18.11
N ASN A 334 -12.90 20.12 -17.90
CA ASN A 334 -13.92 20.71 -18.75
C ASN A 334 -13.90 22.26 -18.74
N LYS A 335 -13.40 22.87 -17.66
CA LYS A 335 -13.24 24.32 -17.57
C LYS A 335 -12.01 24.84 -18.30
N VAL A 336 -10.90 24.07 -18.28
CA VAL A 336 -9.62 24.56 -18.83
C VAL A 336 -9.36 24.12 -20.27
N LYS A 337 -9.95 23.03 -20.75
CA LYS A 337 -9.75 22.50 -22.13
C LYS A 337 -10.11 23.50 -23.24
N ARG A 338 -10.90 24.56 -22.93
CA ARG A 338 -11.26 25.62 -23.87
C ARG A 338 -10.12 26.61 -24.15
N PHE A 339 -9.10 26.63 -23.32
CA PHE A 339 -7.97 27.54 -23.49
C PHE A 339 -6.94 26.92 -24.46
N LYS A 340 -6.60 27.67 -25.54
CA LYS A 340 -5.72 27.18 -26.62
C LYS A 340 -4.29 26.88 -26.16
N ASN A 341 -3.86 27.50 -25.06
CA ASN A 341 -2.51 27.34 -24.48
C ASN A 341 -2.45 26.28 -23.38
N VAL A 342 -3.50 25.48 -23.20
CA VAL A 342 -3.56 24.40 -22.22
C VAL A 342 -3.58 23.04 -22.90
N ILE A 343 -2.62 22.20 -22.55
CA ILE A 343 -2.54 20.80 -22.97
C ILE A 343 -2.88 19.92 -21.78
N ILE A 344 -3.83 19.02 -21.93
CA ILE A 344 -4.23 18.06 -20.91
C ILE A 344 -3.49 16.76 -21.13
N ASN A 345 -2.63 16.37 -20.20
CA ASN A 345 -1.77 15.19 -20.29
C ASN A 345 -2.28 14.00 -19.44
N THR A 346 -3.56 14.00 -19.05
CA THR A 346 -4.13 12.97 -18.15
C THR A 346 -5.56 12.60 -18.56
#